data_6efc9fdb9a879cb1c921ebdb82c355f4
#
_entry.id   6efc9fdb9a879cb1c921ebdb82c355f4
#
_cell.length_a   1.000
_cell.length_b   1.000
_cell.length_c   1.000
_cell.angle_alpha   90.00
_cell.angle_beta   90.00
_cell.angle_gamma   90.00
#
_symmetry.space_group_name_H-M   'P 1'
#
loop_
_entity.id
_entity.type
_entity.pdbx_description
1 polymer ?
#
loop_
_entity_poly.entity_id
_entity_poly.type
_entity_poly.pdbx_seq_one_letter_code
_entity_poly.pdbx_strand_id
1 'polypeptide(L)'
;MLTEDKVTELFCMADDFCKFFDAMMEKYTLESDKKRRYHRDSTMSKAEIMLIMILFHDSGYRCLKHFYMEKVSKQLRHLFPKVVSYNRFVELEKEVAVPLALFIKKVLLGKCTGISFVDSTPLRVCRNQRIGIHKVFKGIARRGKCSMGWFFGFKLHLICNEKGELPNFMITTGDVDDRKPLEYKAFVEFIYGKLVADKGYIGKNLFQRLFVDGIQLSQSSKAT
;
A
#
# COMPACT_ATOMS: atom_id res chain seq x y z
N MET A 1 12.10 -0.22 -15.69
CA MET A 1 10.77 0.04 -16.26
C MET A 1 10.20 -1.30 -16.70
N LEU A 2 8.97 -1.60 -16.37
CA LEU A 2 8.29 -2.84 -16.72
C LEU A 2 8.23 -3.02 -18.25
N THR A 3 8.31 -4.28 -18.72
CA THR A 3 8.11 -4.62 -20.14
C THR A 3 6.62 -4.46 -20.51
N GLU A 4 6.31 -4.29 -21.81
CA GLU A 4 4.91 -4.15 -22.26
C GLU A 4 4.06 -5.39 -21.93
N ASP A 5 4.65 -6.58 -22.02
CA ASP A 5 3.98 -7.83 -21.62
C ASP A 5 3.57 -7.80 -20.14
N LYS A 6 4.49 -7.33 -19.27
CA LYS A 6 4.21 -7.21 -17.83
C LYS A 6 3.18 -6.12 -17.52
N VAL A 7 3.18 -5.04 -18.29
CA VAL A 7 2.17 -3.97 -18.20
C VAL A 7 0.79 -4.52 -18.58
N THR A 8 0.71 -5.31 -19.66
CA THR A 8 -0.52 -5.97 -20.09
C THR A 8 -1.03 -6.98 -19.08
N GLU A 9 -0.13 -7.81 -18.53
CA GLU A 9 -0.47 -8.76 -17.45
C GLU A 9 -1.07 -8.04 -16.24
N LEU A 10 -0.42 -6.97 -15.77
CA LEU A 10 -0.90 -6.16 -14.64
C LEU A 10 -2.25 -5.50 -14.95
N PHE A 11 -2.45 -5.05 -16.19
CA PHE A 11 -3.73 -4.50 -16.62
C PHE A 11 -4.85 -5.54 -16.54
N CYS A 12 -4.63 -6.73 -17.08
CA CYS A 12 -5.62 -7.80 -17.05
C CYS A 12 -5.98 -8.18 -15.61
N MET A 13 -4.97 -8.34 -14.74
CA MET A 13 -5.19 -8.63 -13.31
C MET A 13 -6.00 -7.53 -12.62
N ALA A 14 -5.70 -6.25 -12.91
CA ALA A 14 -6.42 -5.11 -12.34
C ALA A 14 -7.85 -5.01 -12.88
N ASP A 15 -8.07 -5.29 -14.16
CA ASP A 15 -9.40 -5.25 -14.80
C ASP A 15 -10.32 -6.34 -14.27
N ASP A 16 -9.82 -7.57 -14.17
CA ASP A 16 -10.55 -8.69 -13.58
C ASP A 16 -10.90 -8.43 -12.11
N PHE A 17 -9.95 -7.87 -11.34
CA PHE A 17 -10.20 -7.47 -9.97
C PHE A 17 -11.25 -6.37 -9.87
N CYS A 18 -11.19 -5.34 -10.71
CA CYS A 18 -12.17 -4.25 -10.70
C CYS A 18 -13.58 -4.75 -11.04
N LYS A 19 -13.73 -5.63 -12.03
CA LYS A 19 -15.02 -6.27 -12.34
C LYS A 19 -15.59 -7.04 -11.18
N PHE A 20 -14.75 -7.86 -10.50
CA PHE A 20 -15.14 -8.58 -9.30
C PHE A 20 -15.51 -7.63 -8.16
N PHE A 21 -14.70 -6.61 -7.92
CA PHE A 21 -14.93 -5.62 -6.85
C PHE A 21 -16.25 -4.87 -7.07
N ASP A 22 -16.52 -4.42 -8.30
CA ASP A 22 -17.73 -3.68 -8.62
C ASP A 22 -18.99 -4.57 -8.46
N ALA A 23 -18.94 -5.81 -8.89
CA ALA A 23 -20.03 -6.77 -8.69
C ALA A 23 -20.29 -7.05 -7.19
N MET A 24 -19.23 -7.12 -6.38
CA MET A 24 -19.37 -7.28 -4.94
C MET A 24 -19.95 -6.02 -4.28
N MET A 25 -19.50 -4.83 -4.70
CA MET A 25 -20.05 -3.56 -4.20
C MET A 25 -21.52 -3.41 -4.55
N GLU A 26 -21.93 -3.73 -5.76
CA GLU A 26 -23.32 -3.69 -6.18
C GLU A 26 -24.20 -4.62 -5.33
N LYS A 27 -23.72 -5.84 -5.07
CA LYS A 27 -24.45 -6.85 -4.27
C LYS A 27 -24.60 -6.48 -2.80
N TYR A 28 -23.60 -5.83 -2.18
CA TYR A 28 -23.54 -5.58 -0.74
C TYR A 28 -23.73 -4.11 -0.34
N THR A 29 -23.85 -3.18 -1.29
CA THR A 29 -24.18 -1.82 -0.98
C THR A 29 -25.70 -1.69 -0.86
N LEU A 30 -26.17 -1.31 0.34
CA LEU A 30 -27.56 -0.95 0.56
C LEU A 30 -27.90 0.27 -0.29
N GLU A 31 -28.99 0.22 -1.03
CA GLU A 31 -29.52 1.39 -1.73
C GLU A 31 -29.73 2.51 -0.72
N SER A 32 -28.89 3.54 -0.78
CA SER A 32 -29.12 4.72 0.05
C SER A 32 -30.17 5.58 -0.63
N ASP A 33 -31.21 5.94 0.12
CA ASP A 33 -32.32 6.85 -0.25
C ASP A 33 -31.85 8.28 -0.60
N LYS A 34 -30.56 8.48 -0.80
CA LYS A 34 -29.94 9.77 -1.11
C LYS A 34 -29.93 9.99 -2.62
N LYS A 35 -30.56 11.10 -3.02
CA LYS A 35 -30.61 11.71 -4.35
C LYS A 35 -29.60 11.12 -5.33
N ARG A 36 -30.09 10.52 -6.42
CA ARG A 36 -29.26 10.03 -7.55
C ARG A 36 -28.21 11.09 -7.89
N ARG A 37 -26.96 10.87 -7.49
CA ARG A 37 -25.84 11.63 -8.03
C ARG A 37 -25.67 11.17 -9.46
N TYR A 38 -25.85 12.08 -10.41
CA TYR A 38 -25.55 11.81 -11.80
C TYR A 38 -24.04 11.55 -11.92
N HIS A 39 -23.67 10.29 -11.93
CA HIS A 39 -22.30 9.87 -12.20
C HIS A 39 -22.20 9.58 -13.69
N ARG A 40 -21.45 10.42 -14.42
CA ARG A 40 -20.99 10.05 -15.75
C ARG A 40 -19.86 9.04 -15.57
N ASP A 41 -19.98 7.89 -16.21
CA ASP A 41 -18.88 6.93 -16.28
C ASP A 41 -17.65 7.62 -16.87
N SER A 42 -16.51 7.39 -16.25
CA SER A 42 -15.25 7.92 -16.77
C SER A 42 -14.91 7.21 -18.07
N THR A 43 -14.38 7.94 -19.05
CA THR A 43 -13.83 7.35 -20.28
C THR A 43 -12.61 6.49 -20.01
N MET A 44 -11.93 6.70 -18.88
CA MET A 44 -10.79 5.93 -18.39
C MET A 44 -11.29 4.94 -17.31
N SER A 45 -10.98 3.66 -17.47
CA SER A 45 -11.38 2.60 -16.52
C SER A 45 -10.61 2.69 -15.20
N LYS A 46 -11.18 2.10 -14.13
CA LYS A 46 -10.50 1.99 -12.85
C LYS A 46 -9.17 1.25 -12.98
N ALA A 47 -9.13 0.19 -13.78
CA ALA A 47 -7.92 -0.58 -14.05
C ALA A 47 -6.82 0.25 -14.72
N GLU A 48 -7.17 1.08 -15.72
CA GLU A 48 -6.21 2.00 -16.36
C GLU A 48 -5.64 3.01 -15.35
N ILE A 49 -6.49 3.57 -14.46
CA ILE A 49 -6.03 4.52 -13.43
C ILE A 49 -5.07 3.82 -12.46
N MET A 50 -5.43 2.63 -11.96
CA MET A 50 -4.58 1.83 -11.07
C MET A 50 -3.25 1.48 -11.73
N LEU A 51 -3.27 1.08 -12.99
CA LEU A 51 -2.06 0.76 -13.76
C LEU A 51 -1.16 1.98 -13.91
N ILE A 52 -1.70 3.15 -14.24
CA ILE A 52 -0.93 4.40 -14.34
C ILE A 52 -0.24 4.73 -13.01
N MET A 53 -0.91 4.54 -11.87
CA MET A 53 -0.31 4.74 -10.54
C MET A 53 0.84 3.77 -10.30
N ILE A 54 0.69 2.49 -10.66
CA ILE A 54 1.77 1.49 -10.54
C ILE A 54 2.95 1.87 -11.44
N LEU A 55 2.70 2.21 -12.70
CA LEU A 55 3.72 2.62 -13.66
C LEU A 55 4.46 3.89 -13.23
N PHE A 56 3.77 4.83 -12.57
CA PHE A 56 4.41 6.01 -12.01
C PHE A 56 5.51 5.63 -11.02
N HIS A 57 5.24 4.71 -10.10
CA HIS A 57 6.21 4.26 -9.09
C HIS A 57 7.38 3.47 -9.68
N ASP A 58 7.15 2.72 -10.78
CA ASP A 58 8.22 2.02 -11.52
C ASP A 58 9.07 2.96 -12.40
N SER A 59 8.50 4.10 -12.80
CA SER A 59 9.11 4.97 -13.82
C SER A 59 10.30 5.81 -13.35
N GLY A 60 10.51 5.96 -12.02
CA GLY A 60 11.50 6.84 -11.44
C GLY A 60 11.19 8.35 -11.52
N TYR A 61 10.05 8.74 -12.08
CA TYR A 61 9.60 10.13 -12.06
C TYR A 61 9.29 10.59 -10.64
N ARG A 62 9.70 11.79 -10.27
CA ARG A 62 9.43 12.37 -8.94
C ARG A 62 8.10 13.12 -8.86
N CYS A 63 7.51 13.47 -9.99
CA CYS A 63 6.29 14.27 -10.08
C CYS A 63 5.26 13.55 -10.95
N LEU A 64 4.12 13.19 -10.36
CA LEU A 64 3.03 12.49 -11.04
C LEU A 64 2.51 13.30 -12.24
N LYS A 65 2.34 14.61 -12.10
CA LYS A 65 1.88 15.48 -13.20
C LYS A 65 2.82 15.40 -14.39
N HIS A 66 4.12 15.45 -14.16
CA HIS A 66 5.13 15.38 -15.22
C HIS A 66 5.12 14.00 -15.91
N PHE A 67 5.08 12.92 -15.12
CA PHE A 67 4.91 11.57 -15.64
C PHE A 67 3.63 11.46 -16.50
N TYR A 68 2.49 11.91 -15.99
CA TYR A 68 1.22 11.82 -16.70
C TYR A 68 1.26 12.58 -18.04
N MET A 69 1.74 13.82 -18.02
CA MET A 69 1.76 14.69 -19.22
C MET A 69 2.77 14.23 -20.26
N GLU A 70 3.89 13.65 -19.87
CA GLU A 70 4.93 13.21 -20.81
C GLU A 70 4.85 11.74 -21.18
N LYS A 71 4.75 10.86 -20.18
CA LYS A 71 4.72 9.42 -20.44
C LYS A 71 3.34 8.97 -20.88
N VAL A 72 2.31 9.17 -20.06
CA VAL A 72 0.97 8.63 -20.31
C VAL A 72 0.34 9.31 -21.52
N SER A 73 0.31 10.65 -21.55
CA SER A 73 -0.41 11.38 -22.60
C SER A 73 0.29 11.40 -23.96
N LYS A 74 1.60 11.11 -24.02
CA LYS A 74 2.38 11.17 -25.29
C LYS A 74 2.94 9.80 -25.66
N GLN A 75 3.78 9.20 -24.81
CA GLN A 75 4.56 8.01 -25.15
C GLN A 75 3.77 6.72 -25.03
N LEU A 76 2.91 6.59 -24.02
CA LEU A 76 2.10 5.40 -23.76
C LEU A 76 0.67 5.52 -24.32
N ARG A 77 0.46 6.41 -25.30
CA ARG A 77 -0.85 6.66 -25.89
C ARG A 77 -1.47 5.42 -26.55
N HIS A 78 -0.63 4.52 -27.05
CA HIS A 78 -1.06 3.24 -27.61
C HIS A 78 -1.67 2.30 -26.55
N LEU A 79 -1.21 2.37 -25.30
CA LEU A 79 -1.78 1.60 -24.18
C LEU A 79 -2.98 2.31 -23.55
N PHE A 80 -3.01 3.64 -23.59
CA PHE A 80 -4.08 4.46 -22.98
C PHE A 80 -4.74 5.35 -24.05
N PRO A 81 -5.62 4.80 -24.90
CA PRO A 81 -6.20 5.55 -26.02
C PRO A 81 -7.14 6.68 -25.59
N LYS A 82 -7.78 6.57 -24.42
CA LYS A 82 -8.77 7.53 -23.91
C LYS A 82 -8.29 8.27 -22.66
N VAL A 83 -7.15 8.96 -22.78
CA VAL A 83 -6.58 9.73 -21.66
C VAL A 83 -7.43 10.96 -21.34
N VAL A 84 -7.76 11.13 -20.06
CA VAL A 84 -8.48 12.31 -19.53
C VAL A 84 -7.51 13.45 -19.22
N SER A 85 -8.02 14.65 -18.87
CA SER A 85 -7.17 15.73 -18.38
C SER A 85 -6.52 15.35 -17.05
N TYR A 86 -5.34 15.91 -16.73
CA TYR A 86 -4.65 15.62 -15.48
C TYR A 86 -5.50 15.93 -14.24
N ASN A 87 -6.24 17.02 -14.25
CA ASN A 87 -7.12 17.37 -13.14
C ASN A 87 -8.22 16.32 -12.93
N ARG A 88 -8.80 15.83 -14.03
CA ARG A 88 -9.80 14.75 -13.95
C ARG A 88 -9.17 13.43 -13.50
N PHE A 89 -7.96 13.12 -13.93
CA PHE A 89 -7.22 11.96 -13.45
C PHE A 89 -7.03 12.00 -11.92
N VAL A 90 -6.61 13.13 -11.36
CA VAL A 90 -6.44 13.30 -9.91
C VAL A 90 -7.76 13.17 -9.12
N GLU A 91 -8.90 13.54 -9.72
CA GLU A 91 -10.20 13.27 -9.12
C GLU A 91 -10.51 11.78 -9.08
N LEU A 92 -10.25 11.08 -10.19
CA LEU A 92 -10.48 9.64 -10.33
C LEU A 92 -9.55 8.80 -9.44
N GLU A 93 -8.33 9.25 -9.15
CA GLU A 93 -7.44 8.59 -8.19
C GLU A 93 -8.09 8.37 -6.83
N LYS A 94 -8.92 9.32 -6.37
CA LYS A 94 -9.63 9.20 -5.08
C LYS A 94 -10.65 8.06 -5.10
N GLU A 95 -11.27 7.82 -6.25
CA GLU A 95 -12.28 6.77 -6.43
C GLU A 95 -11.63 5.37 -6.43
N VAL A 96 -10.39 5.27 -6.94
CA VAL A 96 -9.67 4.00 -7.02
C VAL A 96 -8.77 3.71 -5.82
N ALA A 97 -8.65 4.62 -4.85
CA ALA A 97 -7.76 4.43 -3.71
C ALA A 97 -8.08 3.16 -2.89
N VAL A 98 -9.37 2.89 -2.62
CA VAL A 98 -9.80 1.70 -1.88
C VAL A 98 -9.63 0.43 -2.74
N PRO A 99 -10.16 0.35 -3.98
CA PRO A 99 -9.91 -0.83 -4.81
C PRO A 99 -8.43 -1.10 -5.05
N LEU A 100 -7.59 -0.07 -5.25
CA LEU A 100 -6.14 -0.26 -5.40
C LEU A 100 -5.51 -0.87 -4.14
N ALA A 101 -5.85 -0.38 -2.95
CA ALA A 101 -5.34 -0.94 -1.69
C ALA A 101 -5.73 -2.41 -1.50
N LEU A 102 -6.98 -2.77 -1.86
CA LEU A 102 -7.46 -4.14 -1.81
C LEU A 102 -6.82 -5.01 -2.90
N PHE A 103 -6.62 -4.50 -4.11
CA PHE A 103 -5.91 -5.17 -5.19
C PHE A 103 -4.49 -5.54 -4.77
N ILE A 104 -3.74 -4.58 -4.21
CA ILE A 104 -2.39 -4.84 -3.68
C ILE A 104 -2.45 -5.95 -2.62
N LYS A 105 -3.37 -5.84 -1.64
CA LYS A 105 -3.45 -6.81 -0.53
C LYS A 105 -3.95 -8.21 -0.92
N LYS A 106 -4.73 -8.34 -1.96
CA LYS A 106 -5.36 -9.63 -2.31
C LYS A 106 -4.75 -10.30 -3.52
N VAL A 107 -4.13 -9.53 -4.41
CA VAL A 107 -3.65 -10.03 -5.69
C VAL A 107 -2.12 -9.94 -5.82
N LEU A 108 -1.51 -8.85 -5.34
CA LEU A 108 -0.09 -8.57 -5.59
C LEU A 108 0.85 -9.01 -4.45
N LEU A 109 0.33 -9.39 -3.27
CA LEU A 109 1.18 -9.83 -2.19
C LEU A 109 1.81 -11.20 -2.49
N GLY A 110 3.07 -11.34 -2.09
CA GLY A 110 3.80 -12.60 -2.11
C GLY A 110 3.30 -13.60 -1.06
N LYS A 111 3.85 -14.80 -1.08
CA LYS A 111 3.52 -15.86 -0.12
C LYS A 111 4.63 -16.02 0.92
N CYS A 112 4.26 -16.42 2.13
CA CYS A 112 5.24 -16.84 3.12
C CYS A 112 5.93 -18.14 2.63
N THR A 113 7.23 -18.22 2.84
CA THR A 113 8.09 -19.34 2.41
C THR A 113 8.72 -20.07 3.60
N GLY A 114 8.33 -19.68 4.82
CA GLY A 114 8.86 -20.25 6.07
C GLY A 114 9.95 -19.39 6.71
N ILE A 115 10.56 -18.47 5.98
CA ILE A 115 11.50 -17.46 6.52
C ILE A 115 11.01 -16.10 6.08
N SER A 116 10.76 -15.23 7.07
CA SER A 116 10.31 -13.87 6.83
C SER A 116 11.10 -12.87 7.68
N PHE A 117 11.14 -11.63 7.22
CA PHE A 117 11.78 -10.51 7.88
C PHE A 117 10.75 -9.42 8.12
N VAL A 118 10.73 -8.84 9.31
CA VAL A 118 9.84 -7.72 9.62
C VAL A 118 10.65 -6.48 9.95
N ASP A 119 10.23 -5.35 9.39
CA ASP A 119 10.80 -4.04 9.70
C ASP A 119 9.74 -2.94 9.57
N SER A 120 10.03 -1.77 10.15
CA SER A 120 9.17 -0.59 10.05
C SER A 120 9.93 0.62 9.51
N THR A 121 9.25 1.38 8.67
CA THR A 121 9.78 2.60 8.09
C THR A 121 8.86 3.80 8.40
N PRO A 122 9.40 4.96 8.85
CA PRO A 122 8.58 6.15 9.11
C PRO A 122 8.15 6.82 7.80
N LEU A 123 6.85 7.03 7.63
CA LEU A 123 6.27 7.82 6.56
C LEU A 123 6.04 9.25 7.06
N ARG A 124 6.99 10.15 6.82
CA ARG A 124 6.94 11.54 7.26
C ARG A 124 5.97 12.33 6.41
N VAL A 125 4.98 12.95 7.03
CA VAL A 125 3.96 13.77 6.35
C VAL A 125 4.46 15.20 6.11
N CYS A 126 5.16 15.77 7.08
CA CYS A 126 5.75 17.09 6.98
C CYS A 126 6.97 17.24 7.90
N ARG A 127 7.72 18.33 7.73
CA ARG A 127 8.77 18.73 8.68
C ARG A 127 8.15 19.07 10.04
N ASN A 128 8.85 18.79 11.14
CA ASN A 128 8.35 19.01 12.50
C ASN A 128 7.89 20.45 12.76
N GLN A 129 8.57 21.44 12.17
CA GLN A 129 8.22 22.87 12.26
C GLN A 129 6.85 23.20 11.64
N ARG A 130 6.36 22.37 10.71
CA ARG A 130 5.12 22.58 9.97
C ARG A 130 3.91 21.85 10.54
N ILE A 131 4.08 21.12 11.63
CA ILE A 131 2.98 20.30 12.21
C ILE A 131 1.76 21.16 12.54
N GLY A 132 1.96 22.33 13.15
CA GLY A 132 0.88 23.23 13.57
C GLY A 132 0.01 23.77 12.43
N ILE A 133 0.61 23.97 11.25
CA ILE A 133 -0.06 24.50 10.05
C ILE A 133 -0.51 23.40 9.07
N HIS A 134 -0.13 22.16 9.33
CA HIS A 134 -0.48 21.03 8.46
C HIS A 134 -1.96 20.66 8.60
N LYS A 135 -2.71 20.69 7.51
CA LYS A 135 -4.18 20.48 7.52
C LYS A 135 -4.59 19.09 7.03
N VAL A 136 -3.88 18.53 6.03
CA VAL A 136 -4.33 17.34 5.27
C VAL A 136 -4.49 16.10 6.16
N PHE A 137 -3.51 15.82 7.03
CA PHE A 137 -3.56 14.68 7.96
C PHE A 137 -3.75 15.11 9.43
N LYS A 138 -4.34 16.30 9.65
CA LYS A 138 -4.66 16.77 11.01
C LYS A 138 -5.63 15.78 11.68
N GLY A 139 -5.28 15.33 12.88
CA GLY A 139 -6.10 14.36 13.64
C GLY A 139 -5.88 12.90 13.26
N ILE A 140 -5.25 12.61 12.10
CA ILE A 140 -4.98 11.25 11.63
C ILE A 140 -3.52 10.88 11.86
N ALA A 141 -2.57 11.73 11.42
CA ALA A 141 -1.15 11.52 11.67
C ALA A 141 -0.78 11.84 13.12
N ARG A 142 0.24 11.16 13.65
CA ARG A 142 0.73 11.32 15.02
C ARG A 142 2.24 11.54 15.05
N ARG A 143 2.74 12.12 16.15
CA ARG A 143 4.18 12.22 16.40
C ARG A 143 4.71 10.85 16.82
N GLY A 144 5.78 10.41 16.17
CA GLY A 144 6.51 9.20 16.54
C GLY A 144 8.00 9.45 16.67
N LYS A 145 8.71 8.48 17.20
CA LYS A 145 10.17 8.48 17.32
C LYS A 145 10.74 7.29 16.55
N CYS A 146 11.80 7.52 15.82
CA CYS A 146 12.59 6.48 15.15
C CYS A 146 14.08 6.72 15.44
N SER A 147 14.96 5.87 14.93
CA SER A 147 16.43 6.01 15.05
C SER A 147 16.95 7.36 14.57
N MET A 148 16.29 7.98 13.60
CA MET A 148 16.63 9.30 13.05
C MET A 148 15.99 10.47 13.82
N GLY A 149 15.36 10.25 14.97
CA GLY A 149 14.71 11.27 15.79
C GLY A 149 13.19 11.30 15.67
N TRP A 150 12.61 12.45 16.06
CA TRP A 150 11.16 12.66 16.04
C TRP A 150 10.64 12.96 14.63
N PHE A 151 9.47 12.42 14.31
CA PHE A 151 8.76 12.69 13.07
C PHE A 151 7.25 12.85 13.31
N PHE A 152 6.55 13.41 12.33
CA PHE A 152 5.08 13.46 12.30
C PHE A 152 4.60 12.72 11.07
N GLY A 153 3.73 11.72 11.28
CA GLY A 153 3.23 10.91 10.18
C GLY A 153 2.73 9.54 10.60
N PHE A 154 3.11 8.55 9.83
CA PHE A 154 2.73 7.15 9.96
C PHE A 154 3.97 6.25 10.00
N LYS A 155 3.79 4.99 10.33
CA LYS A 155 4.78 3.92 10.15
C LYS A 155 4.24 2.90 9.16
N LEU A 156 5.05 2.52 8.21
CA LEU A 156 4.81 1.41 7.31
C LEU A 156 5.57 0.20 7.84
N HIS A 157 4.82 -0.82 8.26
CA HIS A 157 5.36 -2.10 8.70
C HIS A 157 5.31 -3.07 7.53
N LEU A 158 6.42 -3.70 7.22
CA LEU A 158 6.56 -4.63 6.10
C LEU A 158 7.00 -5.99 6.62
N ILE A 159 6.43 -7.05 6.05
CA ILE A 159 6.96 -8.39 6.17
C ILE A 159 7.44 -8.79 4.77
N CYS A 160 8.71 -9.20 4.66
CA CYS A 160 9.32 -9.67 3.42
C CYS A 160 9.74 -11.12 3.58
N ASN A 161 9.66 -11.93 2.52
CA ASN A 161 10.27 -13.26 2.50
C ASN A 161 11.73 -13.20 2.01
N GLU A 162 12.44 -14.32 2.00
CA GLU A 162 13.84 -14.41 1.55
C GLU A 162 14.03 -14.13 0.06
N LYS A 163 12.95 -14.11 -0.73
CA LYS A 163 12.96 -13.74 -2.15
C LYS A 163 12.75 -12.23 -2.38
N GLY A 164 12.53 -11.47 -1.31
CA GLY A 164 12.21 -10.05 -1.39
C GLY A 164 10.74 -9.74 -1.73
N GLU A 165 9.87 -10.75 -1.77
CA GLU A 165 8.44 -10.53 -1.94
C GLU A 165 7.82 -10.08 -0.61
N LEU A 166 6.70 -9.36 -0.68
CA LEU A 166 5.96 -8.82 0.46
C LEU A 166 4.74 -9.69 0.79
N PRO A 167 4.82 -10.63 1.74
CA PRO A 167 3.64 -11.38 2.22
C PRO A 167 2.58 -10.50 2.88
N ASN A 168 2.97 -9.46 3.60
CA ASN A 168 2.01 -8.52 4.18
C ASN A 168 2.63 -7.15 4.49
N PHE A 169 1.76 -6.16 4.63
CA PHE A 169 2.12 -4.83 5.11
C PHE A 169 0.99 -4.22 5.95
N MET A 170 1.35 -3.28 6.82
CA MET A 170 0.41 -2.52 7.64
C MET A 170 0.89 -1.08 7.80
N ILE A 171 -0.05 -0.13 7.81
CA ILE A 171 0.23 1.27 8.13
C ILE A 171 -0.40 1.58 9.48
N THR A 172 0.39 2.17 10.37
CA THR A 172 -0.07 2.66 11.67
C THR A 172 0.23 4.14 11.83
N THR A 173 -0.34 4.78 12.83
CA THR A 173 0.08 6.13 13.21
C THR A 173 1.50 6.12 13.79
N GLY A 174 2.21 7.24 13.69
CA GLY A 174 3.63 7.32 14.06
C GLY A 174 3.96 7.00 15.51
N ASP A 175 3.00 7.14 16.43
CA ASP A 175 3.12 6.89 17.87
C ASP A 175 3.00 5.40 18.25
N VAL A 176 2.58 4.55 17.34
CA VAL A 176 2.42 3.11 17.62
C VAL A 176 3.79 2.43 17.74
N ASP A 177 3.94 1.58 18.78
CA ASP A 177 5.13 0.74 18.97
C ASP A 177 5.28 -0.26 17.83
N ASP A 178 6.52 -0.50 17.37
CA ASP A 178 6.82 -1.37 16.23
C ASP A 178 6.42 -2.84 16.46
N ARG A 179 6.30 -3.27 17.72
CA ARG A 179 5.83 -4.61 18.12
C ARG A 179 4.32 -4.77 17.98
N LYS A 180 3.56 -3.66 18.10
CA LYS A 180 2.10 -3.70 18.13
C LYS A 180 1.44 -4.34 16.90
N PRO A 181 1.90 -4.09 15.66
CA PRO A 181 1.38 -4.79 14.46
C PRO A 181 1.48 -6.31 14.53
N LEU A 182 2.53 -6.86 15.15
CA LEU A 182 2.68 -8.31 15.30
C LEU A 182 1.66 -8.94 16.27
N GLU A 183 0.96 -8.14 17.05
CA GLU A 183 -0.15 -8.59 17.88
C GLU A 183 -1.48 -8.69 17.11
N TYR A 184 -1.58 -8.09 15.92
CA TYR A 184 -2.79 -8.14 15.10
C TYR A 184 -2.77 -9.40 14.23
N LYS A 185 -3.75 -10.29 14.45
CA LYS A 185 -3.88 -11.53 13.68
C LYS A 185 -3.87 -11.28 12.17
N ALA A 186 -4.55 -10.25 11.68
CA ALA A 186 -4.61 -9.90 10.26
C ALA A 186 -3.23 -9.52 9.65
N PHE A 187 -2.23 -9.18 10.46
CA PHE A 187 -0.89 -8.86 9.98
C PHE A 187 0.01 -10.09 9.89
N VAL A 188 -0.23 -11.11 10.72
CA VAL A 188 0.60 -12.32 10.81
C VAL A 188 -0.12 -13.58 10.35
N GLU A 189 -1.39 -13.49 9.92
CA GLU A 189 -2.28 -14.63 9.64
C GLU A 189 -1.71 -15.64 8.65
N PHE A 190 -0.96 -15.17 7.65
CA PHE A 190 -0.38 -16.05 6.61
C PHE A 190 1.13 -16.26 6.80
N ILE A 191 1.66 -15.91 7.97
CA ILE A 191 3.07 -16.05 8.30
C ILE A 191 3.27 -17.29 9.16
N TYR A 192 4.28 -18.08 8.82
CA TYR A 192 4.67 -19.28 9.58
C TYR A 192 6.19 -19.46 9.54
N GLY A 193 6.70 -20.31 10.43
CA GLY A 193 8.13 -20.62 10.51
C GLY A 193 8.91 -19.49 11.18
N LYS A 194 10.04 -19.11 10.64
CA LYS A 194 10.97 -18.16 11.25
C LYS A 194 10.67 -16.72 10.83
N LEU A 195 10.42 -15.85 11.81
CA LEU A 195 10.28 -14.40 11.61
C LEU A 195 11.49 -13.69 12.23
N VAL A 196 12.31 -13.08 11.38
CA VAL A 196 13.51 -12.35 11.78
C VAL A 196 13.18 -10.86 11.94
N ALA A 197 13.55 -10.28 13.08
CA ALA A 197 13.27 -8.90 13.39
C ALA A 197 14.48 -8.21 14.04
N ASP A 198 14.51 -6.87 14.04
CA ASP A 198 15.49 -6.12 14.81
C ASP A 198 15.23 -6.28 16.32
N LYS A 199 16.26 -5.97 17.14
CA LYS A 199 16.20 -6.08 18.60
C LYS A 199 14.99 -5.38 19.22
N GLY A 200 14.54 -4.27 18.63
CA GLY A 200 13.37 -3.52 19.09
C GLY A 200 12.05 -4.30 19.10
N TYR A 201 11.95 -5.38 18.33
CA TYR A 201 10.77 -6.23 18.27
C TYR A 201 10.75 -7.34 19.33
N ILE A 202 11.90 -7.62 19.96
CA ILE A 202 12.01 -8.76 20.88
C ILE A 202 11.35 -8.42 22.22
N GLY A 203 10.38 -9.24 22.60
CA GLY A 203 9.68 -9.16 23.89
C GLY A 203 9.15 -10.52 24.30
N LYS A 204 9.30 -10.88 25.60
CA LYS A 204 8.93 -12.20 26.13
C LYS A 204 7.47 -12.57 25.80
N ASN A 205 6.55 -11.66 26.04
CA ASN A 205 5.11 -11.91 25.81
C ASN A 205 4.79 -12.07 24.31
N LEU A 206 5.39 -11.23 23.47
CA LEU A 206 5.22 -11.31 22.02
C LEU A 206 5.79 -12.61 21.46
N PHE A 207 6.97 -13.01 21.92
CA PHE A 207 7.60 -14.28 21.53
C PHE A 207 6.69 -15.48 21.84
N GLN A 208 6.17 -15.56 23.09
CA GLN A 208 5.29 -16.66 23.51
C GLN A 208 4.00 -16.72 22.65
N ARG A 209 3.41 -15.57 22.39
CA ARG A 209 2.20 -15.48 21.57
C ARG A 209 2.43 -15.93 20.13
N LEU A 210 3.46 -15.42 19.49
CA LEU A 210 3.79 -15.78 18.11
C LEU A 210 4.18 -17.26 18.00
N PHE A 211 4.85 -17.80 19.02
CA PHE A 211 5.23 -19.22 19.05
C PHE A 211 3.99 -20.15 19.05
N VAL A 212 2.93 -19.79 19.77
CA VAL A 212 1.66 -20.53 19.76
C VAL A 212 1.02 -20.50 18.36
N ASP A 213 1.18 -19.39 17.63
CA ASP A 213 0.68 -19.23 16.25
C ASP A 213 1.62 -19.89 15.19
N GLY A 214 2.64 -20.64 15.62
CA GLY A 214 3.58 -21.32 14.72
C GLY A 214 4.67 -20.40 14.15
N ILE A 215 4.90 -19.24 14.74
CA ILE A 215 5.88 -18.25 14.30
C ILE A 215 7.03 -18.17 15.31
N GLN A 216 8.23 -18.55 14.90
CA GLN A 216 9.43 -18.43 15.69
C GLN A 216 10.09 -17.05 15.49
N LEU A 217 9.84 -16.13 16.42
CA LEU A 217 10.49 -14.82 16.39
C LEU A 217 11.98 -14.95 16.74
N SER A 218 12.85 -14.41 15.90
CA SER A 218 14.29 -14.41 16.13
C SER A 218 14.92 -13.05 15.83
N GLN A 219 15.99 -12.72 16.56
CA GLN A 219 16.73 -11.50 16.35
C GLN A 219 17.63 -11.62 15.11
N SER A 220 17.68 -10.57 14.29
CA SER A 220 18.70 -10.46 13.26
C SER A 220 20.07 -10.33 13.93
N SER A 221 20.98 -11.26 13.67
CA SER A 221 22.39 -11.09 14.03
C SER A 221 22.96 -10.02 13.09
N LYS A 222 23.48 -8.92 13.65
CA LYS A 222 24.31 -8.03 12.84
C LYS A 222 25.53 -8.85 12.42
N ALA A 223 25.72 -9.00 11.11
CA ALA A 223 27.04 -9.43 10.63
C ALA A 223 28.03 -8.35 11.09
N THR A 224 28.96 -8.76 11.92
CA THR A 224 30.12 -7.97 12.37
C THR A 224 31.04 -7.75 11.18
#